data_5a7e501d15521e7ad294d0abb8dffbe0
#
_entry.id   5a7e501d15521e7ad294d0abb8dffbe0
#
_cell.length_a   1.000
_cell.length_b   1.000
_cell.length_c   1.000
_cell.angle_alpha   90.00
_cell.angle_beta   90.00
_cell.angle_gamma   90.00
#
_symmetry.space_group_name_H-M   'P 1'
#
loop_
_entity.id
_entity.type
_entity.pdbx_description
1 polymer ?
#
loop_
_entity_poly.entity_id
_entity_poly.type
_entity_poly.pdbx_seq_one_letter_code
_entity_poly.pdbx_strand_id
1 'polypeptide(L)'
;MVGTSNNIINIEYCARSGNAYKDLSVVPIEWGPDGMVTRLLAISQDIGQRVELETMANTDGLTGLFNERYFSSVLHGYEMQANPFTLFYLDLDRFKPVNDTYGHDMGDKLLKAVAGRLRYCIRQTDFAFRIGDDEFALVMNGSMDDALCHMMIDRIDRTVRLPFDIDGVTIEVGASCGWAVYPDDGGSGEVRILADQRMYECKERNHAER
;
A
#
# COMPACT_ATOMS: atom_id res chain seq x y z
N MET A 1 36.91 30.29 -8.81
CA MET A 1 35.52 30.59 -8.39
C MET A 1 34.94 29.27 -7.88
N VAL A 2 34.90 29.09 -6.56
CA VAL A 2 34.31 27.91 -5.93
C VAL A 2 32.83 28.18 -5.86
N GLY A 3 32.04 27.36 -6.60
CA GLY A 3 30.60 27.45 -6.57
C GLY A 3 30.07 27.07 -5.18
N THR A 4 29.52 28.01 -4.45
CA THR A 4 28.79 27.79 -3.21
C THR A 4 27.50 27.05 -3.54
N SER A 5 27.46 25.72 -3.34
CA SER A 5 26.23 24.94 -3.33
C SER A 5 25.35 25.41 -2.16
N ASN A 6 24.31 26.20 -2.43
CA ASN A 6 23.27 26.45 -1.45
C ASN A 6 22.45 25.15 -1.25
N ASN A 7 22.97 24.24 -0.44
CA ASN A 7 22.21 23.04 -0.10
C ASN A 7 21.14 23.40 0.92
N ILE A 8 19.88 23.52 0.44
CA ILE A 8 18.70 23.59 1.30
C ILE A 8 18.44 22.18 1.83
N ILE A 9 18.38 22.06 3.14
CA ILE A 9 18.03 20.79 3.81
C ILE A 9 16.53 20.89 4.19
N ASN A 10 15.72 20.04 3.60
CA ASN A 10 14.30 19.92 3.94
C ASN A 10 14.08 18.65 4.77
N ILE A 11 13.38 18.77 5.89
CA ILE A 11 13.07 17.67 6.81
C ILE A 11 11.58 17.74 7.15
N GLU A 12 10.82 16.74 6.72
CA GLU A 12 9.46 16.54 7.23
C GLU A 12 9.51 15.72 8.51
N TYR A 13 8.83 16.16 9.55
CA TYR A 13 8.78 15.45 10.84
C TYR A 13 7.43 15.61 11.54
N CYS A 14 7.07 14.59 12.32
CA CYS A 14 5.92 14.66 13.22
C CYS A 14 6.38 15.15 14.61
N ALA A 15 5.77 16.23 15.10
CA ALA A 15 6.11 16.77 16.42
C ALA A 15 5.58 15.84 17.53
N ARG A 16 6.41 15.58 18.57
CA ARG A 16 6.08 14.69 19.72
C ARG A 16 4.87 15.12 20.54
N SER A 17 4.42 16.37 20.43
CA SER A 17 3.31 16.93 21.20
C SER A 17 2.02 17.06 20.37
N GLY A 18 1.48 15.93 19.88
CA GLY A 18 0.25 15.92 19.09
C GLY A 18 0.53 15.77 17.58
N ASN A 19 -0.48 15.37 16.81
CA ASN A 19 -0.42 15.07 15.37
C ASN A 19 -0.05 16.28 14.46
N ALA A 20 0.91 17.10 14.86
CA ALA A 20 1.37 18.24 14.07
C ALA A 20 2.50 17.80 13.14
N TYR A 21 2.24 17.74 11.85
CA TYR A 21 3.23 17.52 10.81
C TYR A 21 3.87 18.85 10.42
N LYS A 22 5.19 18.91 10.41
CA LYS A 22 5.94 20.13 10.07
C LYS A 22 6.99 19.84 9.02
N ASP A 23 7.11 20.73 8.07
CA ASP A 23 8.25 20.84 7.15
C ASP A 23 9.24 21.85 7.72
N LEU A 24 10.51 21.44 7.82
CA LEU A 24 11.61 22.29 8.27
C LEU A 24 12.60 22.46 7.14
N SER A 25 12.67 23.68 6.61
CA SER A 25 13.71 24.07 5.65
C SER A 25 14.84 24.81 6.37
N VAL A 26 16.06 24.31 6.23
CA VAL A 26 17.26 24.93 6.82
C VAL A 26 18.18 25.39 5.71
N VAL A 27 18.49 26.69 5.70
CA VAL A 27 19.34 27.34 4.70
C VAL A 27 20.52 28.01 5.38
N PRO A 28 21.77 27.73 4.99
CA PRO A 28 22.93 28.47 5.46
C PRO A 28 22.89 29.91 4.90
N ILE A 29 23.04 30.91 5.77
CA ILE A 29 22.99 32.33 5.38
C ILE A 29 24.28 33.10 5.65
N GLU A 30 25.21 32.53 6.43
CA GLU A 30 26.49 33.19 6.73
C GLU A 30 27.60 32.13 6.88
N TRP A 31 28.80 32.43 6.38
CA TRP A 31 29.97 31.57 6.46
C TRP A 31 31.13 32.30 7.11
N GLY A 32 31.86 31.61 7.95
CA GLY A 32 33.13 32.10 8.54
C GLY A 32 34.27 32.15 7.53
N PRO A 33 35.43 32.75 7.93
CA PRO A 33 36.61 32.82 7.09
C PRO A 33 37.21 31.45 6.75
N ASP A 34 36.90 30.41 7.52
CA ASP A 34 37.28 29.01 7.36
C ASP A 34 36.34 28.21 6.42
N GLY A 35 35.30 28.88 5.86
CA GLY A 35 34.29 28.25 5.03
C GLY A 35 33.24 27.45 5.80
N MET A 36 33.25 27.48 7.12
CA MET A 36 32.23 26.86 7.94
C MET A 36 30.96 27.74 8.04
N VAL A 37 29.81 27.11 8.07
CA VAL A 37 28.53 27.84 8.25
C VAL A 37 28.46 28.38 9.66
N THR A 38 28.32 29.71 9.80
CA THR A 38 28.21 30.39 11.09
C THR A 38 26.78 30.80 11.46
N ARG A 39 25.90 30.88 10.42
CA ARG A 39 24.49 31.18 10.63
C ARG A 39 23.59 30.37 9.70
N LEU A 40 22.47 29.90 10.27
CA LEU A 40 21.43 29.18 9.58
C LEU A 40 20.10 29.94 9.71
N LEU A 41 19.33 29.98 8.62
CA LEU A 41 17.92 30.33 8.66
C LEU A 41 17.10 29.03 8.67
N ALA A 42 16.25 28.86 9.69
CA ALA A 42 15.32 27.75 9.76
C ALA A 42 13.89 28.27 9.60
N ILE A 43 13.17 27.73 8.63
CA ILE A 43 11.76 28.03 8.38
C ILE A 43 10.97 26.76 8.68
N SER A 44 10.04 26.83 9.62
CA SER A 44 9.14 25.71 9.94
C SER A 44 7.72 26.06 9.49
N GLN A 45 7.14 25.19 8.66
CA GLN A 45 5.76 25.32 8.18
C GLN A 45 4.92 24.16 8.72
N ASP A 46 3.71 24.46 9.21
CA ASP A 46 2.73 23.43 9.55
C ASP A 46 2.13 22.88 8.24
N ILE A 47 2.27 21.57 8.03
CA ILE A 47 1.77 20.85 6.86
C ILE A 47 0.66 19.85 7.21
N GLY A 48 0.12 19.92 8.44
CA GLY A 48 -0.89 18.99 8.94
C GLY A 48 -2.10 18.87 8.01
N GLN A 49 -2.68 19.99 7.59
CA GLN A 49 -3.80 19.98 6.64
C GLN A 49 -3.43 19.33 5.30
N ARG A 50 -2.21 19.58 4.78
CA ARG A 50 -1.75 18.99 3.53
C ARG A 50 -1.66 17.46 3.66
N VAL A 51 -1.02 16.97 4.72
CA VAL A 51 -0.88 15.53 5.00
C VAL A 51 -2.25 14.87 5.19
N GLU A 52 -3.17 15.54 5.89
CA GLU A 52 -4.53 15.05 6.10
C GLU A 52 -5.30 14.95 4.79
N LEU A 53 -5.25 15.98 3.95
CA LEU A 53 -5.87 15.98 2.61
C LEU A 53 -5.25 14.91 1.69
N GLU A 54 -3.93 14.76 1.69
CA GLU A 54 -3.23 13.74 0.92
C GLU A 54 -3.61 12.32 1.40
N THR A 55 -3.71 12.13 2.72
CA THR A 55 -4.15 10.85 3.31
C THR A 55 -5.58 10.53 2.89
N MET A 56 -6.51 11.47 3.07
CA MET A 56 -7.91 11.30 2.65
C MET A 56 -8.05 11.03 1.15
N ALA A 57 -7.22 11.67 0.34
CA ALA A 57 -7.25 11.51 -1.11
C ALA A 57 -6.70 10.17 -1.58
N ASN A 58 -5.81 9.52 -0.81
CA ASN A 58 -5.05 8.34 -1.19
C ASN A 58 -5.46 7.07 -0.46
N THR A 59 -6.35 7.16 0.54
CA THR A 59 -6.81 5.99 1.30
C THR A 59 -8.28 5.66 1.03
N ASP A 60 -8.62 4.39 1.19
CA ASP A 60 -10.00 3.91 1.23
C ASP A 60 -10.62 4.21 2.59
N GLY A 61 -11.74 4.92 2.60
CA GLY A 61 -12.40 5.41 3.81
C GLY A 61 -12.94 4.30 4.72
N LEU A 62 -13.19 3.09 4.20
CA LEU A 62 -13.68 1.97 4.98
C LEU A 62 -12.54 1.22 5.67
N THR A 63 -11.53 0.80 4.90
CA THR A 63 -10.48 -0.12 5.35
C THR A 63 -9.22 0.61 5.82
N GLY A 64 -9.04 1.88 5.43
CA GLY A 64 -7.83 2.66 5.66
C GLY A 64 -6.60 2.14 4.91
N LEU A 65 -6.74 1.17 3.99
CA LEU A 65 -5.71 0.84 3.01
C LEU A 65 -5.61 1.97 1.97
N PHE A 66 -4.60 1.92 1.14
CA PHE A 66 -4.56 2.83 -0.01
C PHE A 66 -5.68 2.51 -1.00
N ASN A 67 -6.18 3.53 -1.71
CA ASN A 67 -7.25 3.39 -2.68
C ASN A 67 -6.72 3.11 -4.10
N GLU A 68 -7.64 2.80 -5.04
CA GLU A 68 -7.31 2.50 -6.44
C GLU A 68 -6.55 3.65 -7.14
N ARG A 69 -6.89 4.91 -6.83
CA ARG A 69 -6.21 6.06 -7.41
C ARG A 69 -4.72 6.08 -7.03
N TYR A 70 -4.42 5.84 -5.77
CA TYR A 70 -3.04 5.81 -5.29
C TYR A 70 -2.30 4.58 -5.82
N PHE A 71 -2.98 3.43 -5.97
CA PHE A 71 -2.44 2.23 -6.61
C PHE A 71 -1.88 2.54 -8.00
N SER A 72 -2.67 3.19 -8.86
CA SER A 72 -2.24 3.58 -10.21
C SER A 72 -1.03 4.52 -10.18
N SER A 73 -1.00 5.47 -9.23
CA SER A 73 0.12 6.40 -9.06
C SER A 73 1.41 5.70 -8.60
N VAL A 74 1.30 4.70 -7.72
CA VAL A 74 2.44 3.91 -7.23
C VAL A 74 3.04 3.08 -8.35
N LEU A 75 2.24 2.34 -9.12
CA LEU A 75 2.73 1.56 -10.26
C LEU A 75 3.45 2.42 -11.30
N HIS A 76 2.86 3.58 -11.64
CA HIS A 76 3.48 4.54 -12.55
C HIS A 76 4.82 5.05 -11.99
N GLY A 77 4.89 5.33 -10.70
CA GLY A 77 6.12 5.77 -10.03
C GLY A 77 7.25 4.73 -10.11
N TYR A 78 6.94 3.44 -9.90
CA TYR A 78 7.90 2.34 -10.06
C TYR A 78 8.40 2.24 -11.50
N GLU A 79 7.50 2.30 -12.48
CA GLU A 79 7.83 2.24 -13.91
C GLU A 79 8.72 3.40 -14.34
N MET A 80 8.38 4.64 -13.95
CA MET A 80 9.18 5.84 -14.28
C MET A 80 10.60 5.81 -13.73
N GLN A 81 10.80 5.14 -12.58
CA GLN A 81 12.10 4.98 -11.94
C GLN A 81 12.82 3.70 -12.37
N ALA A 82 12.19 2.88 -13.22
CA ALA A 82 12.63 1.53 -13.58
C ALA A 82 12.93 0.65 -12.34
N ASN A 83 12.20 0.86 -11.25
CA ASN A 83 12.32 0.06 -10.04
C ASN A 83 11.49 -1.22 -10.18
N PRO A 84 12.05 -2.40 -9.90
CA PRO A 84 11.30 -3.64 -9.95
C PRO A 84 10.26 -3.73 -8.82
N PHE A 85 9.13 -4.37 -9.11
CA PHE A 85 8.11 -4.70 -8.12
C PHE A 85 7.39 -6.00 -8.46
N THR A 86 6.76 -6.60 -7.46
CA THR A 86 5.86 -7.74 -7.64
C THR A 86 4.46 -7.33 -7.20
N LEU A 87 3.50 -7.50 -8.09
CA LEU A 87 2.09 -7.21 -7.86
C LEU A 87 1.33 -8.49 -7.53
N PHE A 88 0.51 -8.47 -6.48
CA PHE A 88 -0.49 -9.47 -6.15
C PHE A 88 -1.88 -8.85 -6.24
N TYR A 89 -2.77 -9.46 -7.00
CA TYR A 89 -4.20 -9.17 -7.02
C TYR A 89 -4.94 -10.20 -6.19
N LEU A 90 -5.95 -9.76 -5.45
CA LEU A 90 -6.73 -10.61 -4.54
C LEU A 90 -8.22 -10.27 -4.66
N ASP A 91 -9.05 -11.30 -4.63
CA ASP A 91 -10.51 -11.21 -4.55
C ASP A 91 -10.98 -12.15 -3.42
N LEU A 92 -11.93 -11.68 -2.60
CA LEU A 92 -12.45 -12.47 -1.48
C LEU A 92 -13.47 -13.50 -1.96
N ASP A 93 -13.15 -14.77 -1.76
CA ASP A 93 -14.07 -15.86 -2.06
C ASP A 93 -15.29 -15.79 -1.13
N ARG A 94 -16.50 -15.80 -1.72
CA ARG A 94 -17.77 -15.86 -1.00
C ARG A 94 -18.10 -14.62 -0.12
N PHE A 95 -17.55 -13.47 -0.46
CA PHE A 95 -17.89 -12.23 0.25
C PHE A 95 -19.37 -11.87 0.10
N LYS A 96 -19.94 -12.01 -1.10
CA LYS A 96 -21.36 -11.73 -1.35
C LYS A 96 -22.31 -12.52 -0.44
N PRO A 97 -22.18 -13.85 -0.27
CA PRO A 97 -22.97 -14.62 0.71
C PRO A 97 -22.91 -14.09 2.15
N VAL A 98 -21.79 -13.49 2.57
CA VAL A 98 -21.70 -12.86 3.90
C VAL A 98 -22.62 -11.64 3.97
N ASN A 99 -22.60 -10.77 2.96
CA ASN A 99 -23.52 -9.63 2.87
C ASN A 99 -24.98 -10.07 2.83
N ASP A 100 -25.30 -11.08 2.01
CA ASP A 100 -26.66 -11.58 1.84
C ASP A 100 -27.22 -12.23 3.13
N THR A 101 -26.35 -12.82 3.96
CA THR A 101 -26.74 -13.52 5.19
C THR A 101 -26.75 -12.61 6.41
N TYR A 102 -25.74 -11.73 6.55
CA TYR A 102 -25.51 -10.96 7.77
C TYR A 102 -25.66 -9.45 7.59
N GLY A 103 -25.92 -8.99 6.35
CA GLY A 103 -26.07 -7.57 6.00
C GLY A 103 -24.72 -6.88 5.72
N HIS A 104 -24.81 -5.71 5.06
CA HIS A 104 -23.64 -4.94 4.63
C HIS A 104 -22.75 -4.46 5.79
N ASP A 105 -23.35 -4.15 6.96
CA ASP A 105 -22.56 -3.74 8.14
C ASP A 105 -21.57 -4.81 8.58
N MET A 106 -21.97 -6.09 8.47
CA MET A 106 -21.09 -7.22 8.77
C MET A 106 -20.02 -7.38 7.70
N GLY A 107 -20.38 -7.22 6.43
CA GLY A 107 -19.42 -7.21 5.32
C GLY A 107 -18.37 -6.12 5.47
N ASP A 108 -18.76 -4.91 5.86
CA ASP A 108 -17.86 -3.79 6.12
C ASP A 108 -16.86 -4.09 7.26
N LYS A 109 -17.34 -4.73 8.33
CA LYS A 109 -16.46 -5.17 9.42
C LYS A 109 -15.50 -6.26 8.98
N LEU A 110 -15.97 -7.21 8.16
CA LEU A 110 -15.12 -8.25 7.57
C LEU A 110 -14.04 -7.64 6.68
N LEU A 111 -14.39 -6.69 5.79
CA LEU A 111 -13.41 -6.00 4.94
C LEU A 111 -12.33 -5.27 5.76
N LYS A 112 -12.72 -4.60 6.86
CA LYS A 112 -11.76 -3.98 7.80
C LYS A 112 -10.83 -5.00 8.43
N ALA A 113 -11.38 -6.15 8.84
CA ALA A 113 -10.59 -7.22 9.46
C ALA A 113 -9.62 -7.88 8.46
N VAL A 114 -10.07 -8.11 7.21
CA VAL A 114 -9.21 -8.60 6.11
C VAL A 114 -8.09 -7.60 5.84
N ALA A 115 -8.40 -6.32 5.69
CA ALA A 115 -7.40 -5.27 5.47
C ALA A 115 -6.33 -5.25 6.58
N GLY A 116 -6.74 -5.41 7.84
CA GLY A 116 -5.83 -5.57 8.96
C GLY A 116 -4.89 -6.76 8.79
N ARG A 117 -5.41 -7.93 8.41
CA ARG A 117 -4.60 -9.13 8.18
C ARG A 117 -3.63 -8.97 7.01
N LEU A 118 -4.07 -8.37 5.90
CA LEU A 118 -3.21 -8.10 4.75
C LEU A 118 -2.03 -7.18 5.10
N ARG A 119 -2.25 -6.17 5.94
CA ARG A 119 -1.14 -5.32 6.45
C ARG A 119 -0.08 -6.11 7.20
N TYR A 120 -0.45 -7.15 7.95
CA TYR A 120 0.51 -8.03 8.62
C TYR A 120 1.23 -9.00 7.67
N CYS A 121 0.72 -9.19 6.46
CA CYS A 121 1.38 -10.01 5.44
C CYS A 121 2.53 -9.29 4.72
N ILE A 122 2.62 -7.95 4.82
CA ILE A 122 3.57 -7.15 4.07
C ILE A 122 4.54 -6.40 4.98
N ARG A 123 5.64 -5.90 4.41
CA ARG A 123 6.63 -5.07 5.11
C ARG A 123 6.17 -3.61 5.10
N GLN A 124 6.80 -2.78 5.92
CA GLN A 124 6.53 -1.33 5.94
C GLN A 124 6.90 -0.62 4.62
N THR A 125 7.77 -1.21 3.82
CA THR A 125 8.19 -0.71 2.50
C THR A 125 7.26 -1.12 1.36
N ASP A 126 6.29 -2.01 1.64
CA ASP A 126 5.35 -2.54 0.67
C ASP A 126 4.00 -1.82 0.81
N PHE A 127 3.15 -1.97 -0.20
CA PHE A 127 1.86 -1.29 -0.25
C PHE A 127 0.71 -2.28 -0.26
N ALA A 128 -0.37 -1.95 0.46
CA ALA A 128 -1.65 -2.66 0.40
C ALA A 128 -2.75 -1.69 0.00
N PHE A 129 -3.58 -2.13 -0.94
CA PHE A 129 -4.64 -1.34 -1.57
C PHE A 129 -5.97 -2.08 -1.50
N ARG A 130 -7.05 -1.31 -1.42
CA ARG A 130 -8.40 -1.77 -1.79
C ARG A 130 -8.75 -1.12 -3.12
N ILE A 131 -9.01 -1.95 -4.14
CA ILE A 131 -9.18 -1.53 -5.54
C ILE A 131 -10.59 -1.76 -6.08
N GLY A 132 -11.41 -2.49 -5.34
CA GLY A 132 -12.81 -2.79 -5.64
C GLY A 132 -13.63 -3.05 -4.39
N ASP A 133 -14.82 -3.61 -4.56
CA ASP A 133 -15.74 -3.89 -3.46
C ASP A 133 -15.17 -4.94 -2.49
N ASP A 134 -14.66 -6.04 -3.02
CA ASP A 134 -14.02 -7.17 -2.32
C ASP A 134 -12.63 -7.49 -2.89
N GLU A 135 -12.06 -6.56 -3.67
CA GLU A 135 -10.79 -6.69 -4.35
C GLU A 135 -9.70 -5.89 -3.66
N PHE A 136 -8.54 -6.52 -3.51
CA PHE A 136 -7.35 -5.94 -2.91
C PHE A 136 -6.13 -6.12 -3.82
N ALA A 137 -5.12 -5.28 -3.64
CA ALA A 137 -3.83 -5.46 -4.27
C ALA A 137 -2.69 -5.26 -3.26
N LEU A 138 -1.60 -5.99 -3.45
CA LEU A 138 -0.36 -5.78 -2.72
C LEU A 138 0.77 -5.52 -3.72
N VAL A 139 1.56 -4.49 -3.47
CA VAL A 139 2.76 -4.16 -4.26
C VAL A 139 3.97 -4.34 -3.37
N MET A 140 4.78 -5.36 -3.70
CA MET A 140 6.02 -5.67 -3.01
C MET A 140 7.19 -5.00 -3.73
N ASN A 141 8.05 -4.33 -2.98
CA ASN A 141 9.25 -3.73 -3.51
C ASN A 141 10.26 -4.81 -3.93
N GLY A 142 10.68 -4.79 -5.19
CA GLY A 142 11.60 -5.76 -5.80
C GLY A 142 10.92 -6.89 -6.57
N SER A 143 11.68 -7.51 -7.48
CA SER A 143 11.25 -8.72 -8.21
C SER A 143 11.32 -9.93 -7.29
N MET A 144 10.26 -10.72 -7.25
CA MET A 144 10.20 -12.01 -6.56
C MET A 144 10.23 -13.13 -7.61
N ASP A 145 10.96 -14.20 -7.32
CA ASP A 145 10.88 -15.42 -8.13
C ASP A 145 9.56 -16.19 -7.86
N ASP A 146 9.25 -17.14 -8.72
CA ASP A 146 8.01 -17.94 -8.63
C ASP A 146 7.85 -18.62 -7.26
N ALA A 147 8.94 -19.12 -6.68
CA ALA A 147 8.89 -19.80 -5.38
C ALA A 147 8.48 -18.83 -4.26
N LEU A 148 9.03 -17.62 -4.26
CA LEU A 148 8.67 -16.57 -3.32
C LEU A 148 7.24 -16.07 -3.55
N CYS A 149 6.81 -15.95 -4.81
CA CYS A 149 5.43 -15.60 -5.14
C CYS A 149 4.45 -16.63 -4.60
N HIS A 150 4.70 -17.91 -4.81
CA HIS A 150 3.88 -19.00 -4.26
C HIS A 150 3.86 -18.99 -2.73
N MET A 151 5.02 -18.83 -2.07
CA MET A 151 5.08 -18.72 -0.61
C MET A 151 4.25 -17.52 -0.10
N MET A 152 4.25 -16.42 -0.83
CA MET A 152 3.46 -15.24 -0.46
C MET A 152 1.97 -15.47 -0.60
N ILE A 153 1.53 -16.12 -1.69
CA ILE A 153 0.14 -16.53 -1.86
C ILE A 153 -0.30 -17.48 -0.74
N ASP A 154 0.48 -18.51 -0.43
CA ASP A 154 0.20 -19.42 0.68
C ASP A 154 0.07 -18.68 2.02
N ARG A 155 0.91 -17.69 2.25
CA ARG A 155 0.84 -16.84 3.45
C ARG A 155 -0.44 -16.02 3.49
N ILE A 156 -0.81 -15.39 2.39
CA ILE A 156 -2.04 -14.61 2.26
C ILE A 156 -3.25 -15.51 2.50
N ASP A 157 -3.34 -16.63 1.77
CA ASP A 157 -4.47 -17.56 1.85
C ASP A 157 -4.64 -18.09 3.27
N ARG A 158 -3.57 -18.59 3.91
CA ARG A 158 -3.62 -19.03 5.31
C ARG A 158 -4.09 -17.93 6.27
N THR A 159 -3.63 -16.71 6.05
CA THR A 159 -3.95 -15.57 6.92
C THR A 159 -5.40 -15.13 6.76
N VAL A 160 -5.91 -15.12 5.53
CA VAL A 160 -7.30 -14.75 5.23
C VAL A 160 -8.27 -15.85 5.65
N ARG A 161 -7.93 -17.13 5.47
CA ARG A 161 -8.79 -18.28 5.86
C ARG A 161 -8.95 -18.48 7.37
N LEU A 162 -8.10 -17.89 8.20
CA LEU A 162 -8.34 -17.96 9.65
C LEU A 162 -9.73 -17.37 9.97
N PRO A 163 -10.52 -18.02 10.84
CA PRO A 163 -11.83 -17.54 11.21
C PRO A 163 -11.79 -16.09 11.72
N PHE A 164 -12.79 -15.30 11.34
CA PHE A 164 -13.01 -13.95 11.86
C PHE A 164 -14.13 -14.02 12.90
N ASP A 165 -13.84 -13.61 14.12
CA ASP A 165 -14.86 -13.42 15.15
C ASP A 165 -15.30 -11.94 15.13
N ILE A 166 -16.50 -11.69 14.62
CA ILE A 166 -17.05 -10.34 14.47
C ILE A 166 -18.40 -10.31 15.16
N ASP A 167 -18.52 -9.51 16.22
CA ASP A 167 -19.76 -9.37 17.01
C ASP A 167 -20.31 -10.73 17.52
N GLY A 168 -19.42 -11.69 17.84
CA GLY A 168 -19.79 -13.03 18.30
C GLY A 168 -20.25 -13.97 17.16
N VAL A 169 -20.11 -13.57 15.91
CA VAL A 169 -20.32 -14.42 14.73
C VAL A 169 -18.98 -14.82 14.14
N THR A 170 -18.74 -16.12 13.99
CA THR A 170 -17.55 -16.65 13.32
C THR A 170 -17.80 -16.71 11.82
N ILE A 171 -16.98 -15.99 11.04
CA ILE A 171 -17.05 -15.92 9.58
C ILE A 171 -15.76 -16.49 8.99
N GLU A 172 -15.89 -17.35 7.98
CA GLU A 172 -14.78 -17.88 7.20
C GLU A 172 -14.90 -17.47 5.74
N VAL A 173 -13.84 -16.87 5.19
CA VAL A 173 -13.71 -16.53 3.78
C VAL A 173 -12.36 -16.97 3.26
N GLY A 174 -12.24 -17.19 1.94
CA GLY A 174 -10.97 -17.41 1.26
C GLY A 174 -10.55 -16.18 0.48
N ALA A 175 -9.39 -16.29 -0.17
CA ALA A 175 -8.95 -15.31 -1.16
C ALA A 175 -8.41 -16.04 -2.40
N SER A 176 -8.87 -15.62 -3.56
CA SER A 176 -8.27 -16.01 -4.85
C SER A 176 -7.21 -15.00 -5.20
N CYS A 177 -6.00 -15.48 -5.53
CA CYS A 177 -4.83 -14.63 -5.74
C CYS A 177 -4.18 -14.89 -7.09
N GLY A 178 -3.71 -13.83 -7.76
CA GLY A 178 -2.82 -13.87 -8.90
C GLY A 178 -1.66 -12.91 -8.70
N TRP A 179 -0.53 -13.13 -9.38
CA TRP A 179 0.63 -12.25 -9.32
C TRP A 179 1.27 -12.02 -10.67
N ALA A 180 2.02 -10.91 -10.78
CA ALA A 180 2.93 -10.65 -11.89
C ALA A 180 4.09 -9.76 -11.43
N VAL A 181 5.20 -9.81 -12.17
CA VAL A 181 6.48 -9.19 -11.80
C VAL A 181 6.89 -8.16 -12.84
N TYR A 182 7.17 -6.93 -12.41
CA TYR A 182 7.75 -5.91 -13.26
C TYR A 182 9.30 -5.91 -13.07
N PRO A 183 10.09 -5.85 -14.15
CA PRO A 183 9.71 -5.75 -15.56
C PRO A 183 9.55 -7.09 -16.29
N ASP A 184 9.70 -8.24 -15.61
CA ASP A 184 9.81 -9.56 -16.24
C ASP A 184 8.55 -9.96 -17.02
N ASP A 185 7.38 -9.62 -16.50
CA ASP A 185 6.07 -9.87 -17.13
C ASP A 185 5.57 -8.67 -17.99
N GLY A 186 6.44 -7.68 -18.29
CA GLY A 186 6.11 -6.52 -19.12
C GLY A 186 6.05 -5.18 -18.39
N GLY A 187 5.44 -4.15 -19.00
CA GLY A 187 5.20 -2.85 -18.39
C GLY A 187 4.14 -2.90 -17.28
N SER A 188 4.00 -1.81 -16.52
CA SER A 188 3.09 -1.76 -15.36
C SER A 188 1.63 -2.08 -15.71
N GLY A 189 1.19 -1.69 -16.91
CA GLY A 189 -0.15 -2.01 -17.41
C GLY A 189 -0.33 -3.50 -17.74
N GLU A 190 0.68 -4.13 -18.32
CA GLU A 190 0.67 -5.57 -18.68
C GLU A 190 0.74 -6.43 -17.41
N VAL A 191 1.58 -6.06 -16.44
CA VAL A 191 1.68 -6.70 -15.12
C VAL A 191 0.32 -6.66 -14.39
N ARG A 192 -0.40 -5.53 -14.46
CA ARG A 192 -1.73 -5.40 -13.88
C ARG A 192 -2.72 -6.38 -14.51
N ILE A 193 -2.77 -6.43 -15.83
CA ILE A 193 -3.68 -7.33 -16.58
C ILE A 193 -3.36 -8.79 -16.27
N LEU A 194 -2.09 -9.15 -16.25
CA LEU A 194 -1.66 -10.54 -16.05
C LEU A 194 -1.95 -11.01 -14.61
N ALA A 195 -1.71 -10.16 -13.61
CA ALA A 195 -2.03 -10.48 -12.21
C ALA A 195 -3.54 -10.70 -12.02
N ASP A 196 -4.38 -9.85 -12.63
CA ASP A 196 -5.84 -9.97 -12.60
C ASP A 196 -6.32 -11.27 -13.30
N GLN A 197 -5.80 -11.58 -14.48
CA GLN A 197 -6.12 -12.83 -15.19
C GLN A 197 -5.79 -14.07 -14.34
N ARG A 198 -4.60 -14.10 -13.74
CA ARG A 198 -4.17 -15.22 -12.89
C ARG A 198 -5.03 -15.34 -11.61
N MET A 199 -5.48 -14.22 -11.06
CA MET A 199 -6.42 -14.19 -9.94
C MET A 199 -7.78 -14.78 -10.35
N TYR A 200 -8.30 -14.38 -11.52
CA TYR A 200 -9.56 -14.91 -12.02
C TYR A 200 -9.50 -16.42 -12.29
N GLU A 201 -8.42 -16.92 -12.88
CA GLU A 201 -8.19 -18.36 -13.05
C GLU A 201 -8.13 -19.12 -11.72
N CYS A 202 -7.55 -18.51 -10.69
CA CYS A 202 -7.54 -19.06 -9.34
C CYS A 202 -8.97 -19.12 -8.77
N LYS A 203 -9.77 -18.07 -8.98
CA LYS A 203 -11.16 -18.00 -8.53
C LYS A 203 -12.03 -19.07 -9.17
N GLU A 204 -11.88 -19.31 -10.48
CA GLU A 204 -12.62 -20.37 -11.19
C GLU A 204 -12.25 -21.77 -10.65
N ARG A 205 -10.98 -22.06 -10.38
CA ARG A 205 -10.53 -23.32 -9.77
C ARG A 205 -11.13 -23.51 -8.38
N ASN A 206 -11.06 -22.49 -7.54
CA ASN A 206 -11.63 -22.51 -6.18
C ASN A 206 -13.15 -22.73 -6.17
N HIS A 207 -13.86 -22.26 -7.21
CA HIS A 207 -15.30 -22.51 -7.36
C HIS A 207 -15.61 -23.92 -7.88
N ALA A 208 -14.76 -24.50 -8.72
CA ALA A 208 -14.96 -25.85 -9.29
C ALA A 208 -14.67 -26.99 -8.30
N GLU A 209 -13.80 -26.77 -7.31
CA GLU A 209 -13.39 -27.76 -6.31
C GLU A 209 -14.35 -27.86 -5.11
N ARG A 210 -15.46 -27.08 -5.11
CA ARG A 210 -16.41 -26.96 -3.98
C ARG A 210 -17.86 -27.13 -4.42
#